data_ccf463628de8fdf3583f5f351ca93438
#
_entry.id   ccf463628de8fdf3583f5f351ca93438
#
_cell.length_a   1.000
_cell.length_b   1.000
_cell.length_c   1.000
_cell.angle_alpha   90.00
_cell.angle_beta   90.00
_cell.angle_gamma   90.00
#
_symmetry.space_group_name_H-M   'P 1'
#
loop_
_entity.id
_entity.type
_entity.pdbx_description
1 polymer ?
#
loop_
_entity_poly.entity_id
_entity_poly.type
_entity_poly.pdbx_seq_one_letter_code
_entity_poly.pdbx_strand_id
1 'polypeptide(L)'
;GLTMQNRLQELKMEALNQVSLAKVLKELQDIRVRYLGKKGPITEILRGMGKLSPEERPRLGALVNEVRETILESLEKKQKELEALEVQRKLIEESIDVTLPGRPVRHGNHHPLTKIIEEIEDLFIGLGYTVAEGPEVETDYYNFEALNLPKNHPARDMQDSFYITDEILMRTQTSPVQARTMEKAKGKGPVKIICPGKVFRRDNDDATHSHQFMQIEGLVVDENIRMSDLNGTLELFAKKMFGEDREIRLRPSFFPFTEPSLEMDISCKICGGEGCNVCKHTGWIEILGAGM
;
A
#
# COMPACT_ATOMS: atom_id res chain seq x y z
N GLY A 1 -67.34 52.24 11.87
CA GLY A 1 -67.09 51.14 10.93
C GLY A 1 -66.05 51.46 9.88
N LEU A 2 -66.19 52.55 9.10
CA LEU A 2 -65.27 52.89 8.00
C LEU A 2 -63.80 53.13 8.47
N THR A 3 -63.61 53.74 9.61
CA THR A 3 -62.26 54.01 10.18
C THR A 3 -61.49 52.77 10.56
N MET A 4 -62.16 51.68 11.06
CA MET A 4 -61.51 50.39 11.39
C MET A 4 -61.14 49.57 10.13
N GLN A 5 -62.00 49.62 9.10
CA GLN A 5 -61.71 48.96 7.83
C GLN A 5 -60.52 49.62 7.12
N ASN A 6 -60.45 50.95 7.08
CA ASN A 6 -59.27 51.61 6.51
C ASN A 6 -57.98 51.30 7.24
N ARG A 7 -58.04 51.30 8.57
CA ARG A 7 -56.86 50.95 9.39
C ARG A 7 -56.41 49.50 9.17
N LEU A 8 -57.35 48.57 8.99
CA LEU A 8 -57.04 47.19 8.69
C LEU A 8 -56.34 47.02 7.32
N GLN A 9 -56.80 47.76 6.30
CA GLN A 9 -56.16 47.73 4.99
C GLN A 9 -54.75 48.39 5.02
N GLU A 10 -54.55 49.47 5.76
CA GLU A 10 -53.22 50.03 5.99
C GLU A 10 -52.28 49.03 6.63
N LEU A 11 -52.71 48.35 7.69
CA LEU A 11 -51.93 47.33 8.37
C LEU A 11 -51.61 46.12 7.47
N LYS A 12 -52.55 45.72 6.60
CA LYS A 12 -52.33 44.70 5.58
C LYS A 12 -51.18 45.09 4.64
N MET A 13 -51.26 46.31 4.07
CA MET A 13 -50.25 46.80 3.13
C MET A 13 -48.88 46.96 3.79
N GLU A 14 -48.85 47.48 5.02
CA GLU A 14 -47.62 47.63 5.79
C GLU A 14 -46.97 46.26 6.10
N ALA A 15 -47.75 45.31 6.55
CA ALA A 15 -47.26 43.95 6.84
C ALA A 15 -46.73 43.28 5.58
N LEU A 16 -47.46 43.29 4.46
CA LEU A 16 -47.03 42.71 3.19
C LEU A 16 -45.74 43.35 2.66
N ASN A 17 -45.61 44.68 2.80
CA ASN A 17 -44.38 45.38 2.42
C ASN A 17 -43.20 44.93 3.29
N GLN A 18 -43.37 44.84 4.61
CA GLN A 18 -42.32 44.39 5.51
C GLN A 18 -41.92 42.92 5.21
N VAL A 19 -42.87 42.02 4.93
CA VAL A 19 -42.59 40.64 4.51
C VAL A 19 -41.79 40.61 3.23
N SER A 20 -42.12 41.45 2.23
CA SER A 20 -41.37 41.50 0.95
C SER A 20 -39.92 41.95 1.13
N LEU A 21 -39.65 42.85 2.06
CA LEU A 21 -38.33 43.40 2.37
C LEU A 21 -37.48 42.52 3.28
N ALA A 22 -38.06 41.53 3.93
CA ALA A 22 -37.36 40.63 4.83
C ALA A 22 -36.27 39.81 4.11
N LYS A 23 -35.08 39.77 4.70
CA LYS A 23 -33.89 39.13 4.13
C LYS A 23 -33.46 37.87 4.92
N VAL A 24 -33.95 37.71 6.14
CA VAL A 24 -33.64 36.58 7.01
C VAL A 24 -34.88 36.04 7.69
N LEU A 25 -34.87 34.75 8.01
CA LEU A 25 -36.01 34.04 8.64
C LEU A 25 -36.45 34.68 9.99
N LYS A 26 -35.50 35.20 10.74
CA LYS A 26 -35.78 35.90 12.01
C LYS A 26 -36.67 37.14 11.81
N GLU A 27 -36.44 37.93 10.77
CA GLU A 27 -37.28 39.09 10.48
C GLU A 27 -38.71 38.67 10.17
N LEU A 28 -38.93 37.57 9.45
CA LEU A 28 -40.29 37.04 9.20
C LEU A 28 -41.00 36.64 10.49
N GLN A 29 -40.28 36.03 11.42
CA GLN A 29 -40.85 35.67 12.72
C GLN A 29 -41.21 36.93 13.54
N ASP A 30 -40.36 37.93 13.53
CA ASP A 30 -40.62 39.24 14.20
C ASP A 30 -41.85 39.92 13.61
N ILE A 31 -42.00 39.94 12.27
CA ILE A 31 -43.18 40.49 11.56
C ILE A 31 -44.43 39.70 11.94
N ARG A 32 -44.36 38.37 11.98
CA ARG A 32 -45.46 37.48 12.39
C ARG A 32 -45.96 37.83 13.81
N VAL A 33 -45.02 37.96 14.75
CA VAL A 33 -45.34 38.32 16.13
C VAL A 33 -45.89 39.73 16.22
N ARG A 34 -45.33 40.72 15.50
CA ARG A 34 -45.73 42.09 15.50
C ARG A 34 -47.19 42.29 15.03
N TYR A 35 -47.55 41.66 13.89
CA TYR A 35 -48.89 41.88 13.30
C TYR A 35 -49.95 40.88 13.74
N LEU A 36 -49.57 39.60 13.90
CA LEU A 36 -50.48 38.51 14.20
C LEU A 36 -50.39 37.98 15.64
N GLY A 37 -49.50 38.52 16.45
CA GLY A 37 -49.34 38.15 17.84
C GLY A 37 -50.52 38.53 18.74
N LYS A 38 -50.56 37.97 19.95
CA LYS A 38 -51.64 38.22 20.94
C LYS A 38 -51.87 39.72 21.28
N LYS A 39 -50.84 40.53 21.14
CA LYS A 39 -50.86 41.99 21.38
C LYS A 39 -50.70 42.78 20.07
N GLY A 40 -50.79 42.11 18.93
CA GLY A 40 -50.66 42.74 17.64
C GLY A 40 -51.89 43.57 17.26
N PRO A 41 -51.70 44.59 16.37
CA PRO A 41 -52.77 45.54 16.02
C PRO A 41 -53.97 44.87 15.35
N ILE A 42 -53.79 43.79 14.62
CA ILE A 42 -54.89 43.00 14.03
C ILE A 42 -55.71 42.32 15.12
N THR A 43 -55.06 41.78 16.16
CA THR A 43 -55.77 41.18 17.30
C THR A 43 -56.47 42.20 18.17
N GLU A 44 -55.91 43.44 18.26
CA GLU A 44 -56.58 44.56 18.95
C GLU A 44 -57.82 44.99 18.22
N ILE A 45 -57.85 45.06 16.91
CA ILE A 45 -59.05 45.37 16.11
C ILE A 45 -60.12 44.29 16.36
N LEU A 46 -59.75 43.00 16.40
CA LEU A 46 -60.67 41.90 16.75
C LEU A 46 -61.31 42.10 18.13
N ARG A 47 -60.54 42.48 19.15
CA ARG A 47 -61.06 42.74 20.51
C ARG A 47 -61.97 43.96 20.54
N GLY A 48 -61.69 44.98 19.69
CA GLY A 48 -62.50 46.19 19.60
C GLY A 48 -63.89 45.99 18.95
N MET A 49 -64.07 44.87 18.22
CA MET A 49 -65.35 44.57 17.53
C MET A 49 -66.55 44.42 18.47
N GLY A 50 -66.32 44.15 19.77
CA GLY A 50 -67.37 44.09 20.78
C GLY A 50 -68.21 45.35 20.91
N LYS A 51 -67.75 46.51 20.45
CA LYS A 51 -68.43 47.85 20.49
C LYS A 51 -69.19 48.16 19.22
N LEU A 52 -69.21 47.29 18.20
CA LEU A 52 -69.91 47.51 16.93
C LEU A 52 -71.33 46.99 16.94
N SER A 53 -72.16 47.44 15.97
CA SER A 53 -73.51 46.93 15.77
C SER A 53 -73.54 45.44 15.36
N PRO A 54 -74.62 44.69 15.66
CA PRO A 54 -74.75 43.27 15.31
C PRO A 54 -74.57 42.96 13.82
N GLU A 55 -74.86 43.92 12.92
CA GLU A 55 -74.77 43.78 11.48
C GLU A 55 -73.34 44.04 10.94
N GLU A 56 -72.54 44.87 11.62
CA GLU A 56 -71.18 45.21 11.22
C GLU A 56 -70.13 44.20 11.67
N ARG A 57 -70.38 43.47 12.80
CA ARG A 57 -69.46 42.46 13.36
C ARG A 57 -69.12 41.32 12.40
N PRO A 58 -70.06 40.67 11.70
CA PRO A 58 -69.70 39.60 10.79
C PRO A 58 -68.89 40.08 9.61
N ARG A 59 -69.18 41.25 9.08
CA ARG A 59 -68.42 41.85 7.94
C ARG A 59 -66.98 42.18 8.30
N LEU A 60 -66.77 42.81 9.47
CA LEU A 60 -65.43 43.15 9.89
C LEU A 60 -64.65 41.88 10.33
N GLY A 61 -65.30 40.89 10.93
CA GLY A 61 -64.72 39.62 11.27
C GLY A 61 -64.21 38.84 10.04
N ALA A 62 -65.04 38.82 8.97
CA ALA A 62 -64.61 38.22 7.70
C ALA A 62 -63.40 38.92 7.09
N LEU A 63 -63.40 40.27 7.12
CA LEU A 63 -62.30 41.05 6.60
C LEU A 63 -60.98 40.88 7.39
N VAL A 64 -61.10 40.80 8.73
CA VAL A 64 -59.91 40.51 9.59
C VAL A 64 -59.33 39.13 9.31
N ASN A 65 -60.18 38.13 9.10
CA ASN A 65 -59.73 36.77 8.76
C ASN A 65 -59.05 36.76 7.38
N GLU A 66 -59.63 37.41 6.37
CA GLU A 66 -59.03 37.55 5.04
C GLU A 66 -57.67 38.22 5.11
N VAL A 67 -57.54 39.33 5.81
CA VAL A 67 -56.25 40.05 6.00
C VAL A 67 -55.24 39.14 6.71
N ARG A 68 -55.65 38.43 7.73
CA ARG A 68 -54.80 37.50 8.47
C ARG A 68 -54.28 36.35 7.58
N GLU A 69 -55.17 35.75 6.80
CA GLU A 69 -54.80 34.69 5.86
C GLU A 69 -53.84 35.21 4.79
N THR A 70 -54.11 36.34 4.21
CA THR A 70 -53.24 36.97 3.22
C THR A 70 -51.82 37.24 3.77
N ILE A 71 -51.69 37.70 4.99
CA ILE A 71 -50.40 37.96 5.63
C ILE A 71 -49.70 36.62 5.92
N LEU A 72 -50.42 35.57 6.40
CA LEU A 72 -49.87 34.25 6.65
C LEU A 72 -49.35 33.60 5.37
N GLU A 73 -50.13 33.61 4.29
CA GLU A 73 -49.70 33.08 2.99
C GLU A 73 -48.45 33.82 2.47
N SER A 74 -48.39 35.13 2.62
CA SER A 74 -47.20 35.91 2.22
C SER A 74 -45.98 35.57 3.05
N LEU A 75 -46.14 35.38 4.37
CA LEU A 75 -45.08 34.93 5.27
C LEU A 75 -44.55 33.52 4.90
N GLU A 76 -45.45 32.57 4.65
CA GLU A 76 -45.08 31.20 4.26
C GLU A 76 -44.37 31.18 2.90
N LYS A 77 -44.86 31.93 1.95
CA LYS A 77 -44.20 32.05 0.62
C LYS A 77 -42.80 32.61 0.76
N LYS A 78 -42.61 33.67 1.51
CA LYS A 78 -41.33 34.33 1.73
C LYS A 78 -40.37 33.45 2.55
N GLN A 79 -40.89 32.69 3.52
CA GLN A 79 -40.12 31.74 4.29
C GLN A 79 -39.52 30.66 3.37
N LYS A 80 -40.34 30.03 2.52
CA LYS A 80 -39.87 29.03 1.54
C LYS A 80 -38.81 29.60 0.59
N GLU A 81 -38.99 30.86 0.14
CA GLU A 81 -38.02 31.54 -0.70
C GLU A 81 -36.66 31.70 0.02
N LEU A 82 -36.65 32.18 1.26
CA LEU A 82 -35.43 32.40 2.04
C LEU A 82 -34.75 31.07 2.42
N GLU A 83 -35.52 30.02 2.77
CA GLU A 83 -35.00 28.69 3.03
C GLU A 83 -34.33 28.10 1.78
N ALA A 84 -34.95 28.25 0.61
CA ALA A 84 -34.35 27.79 -0.65
C ALA A 84 -33.05 28.54 -0.99
N LEU A 85 -33.01 29.85 -0.76
CA LEU A 85 -31.79 30.65 -0.98
C LEU A 85 -30.69 30.25 -0.01
N GLU A 86 -31.02 29.94 1.25
CA GLU A 86 -30.04 29.50 2.23
C GLU A 86 -29.44 28.12 1.87
N VAL A 87 -30.30 27.19 1.43
CA VAL A 87 -29.84 25.89 0.93
C VAL A 87 -28.92 26.06 -0.28
N GLN A 88 -29.31 26.89 -1.24
CA GLN A 88 -28.50 27.13 -2.42
C GLN A 88 -27.14 27.76 -2.08
N ARG A 89 -27.10 28.69 -1.13
CA ARG A 89 -25.86 29.29 -0.64
C ARG A 89 -24.95 28.25 0.00
N LYS A 90 -25.49 27.41 0.87
CA LYS A 90 -24.74 26.32 1.51
C LYS A 90 -24.18 25.32 0.49
N LEU A 91 -24.96 24.95 -0.51
CA LEU A 91 -24.50 24.05 -1.57
C LEU A 91 -23.31 24.62 -2.36
N ILE A 92 -23.26 25.95 -2.53
CA ILE A 92 -22.14 26.62 -3.20
C ILE A 92 -20.94 26.72 -2.25
N GLU A 93 -21.16 27.15 -1.01
CA GLU A 93 -20.09 27.35 -0.01
C GLU A 93 -19.44 26.03 0.43
N GLU A 94 -20.21 24.95 0.51
CA GLU A 94 -19.75 23.61 0.89
C GLU A 94 -19.32 22.76 -0.31
N SER A 95 -19.30 23.32 -1.50
CA SER A 95 -18.85 22.62 -2.71
C SER A 95 -17.38 22.22 -2.58
N ILE A 96 -17.12 20.92 -2.71
CA ILE A 96 -15.78 20.36 -2.68
C ILE A 96 -15.36 20.04 -4.11
N ASP A 97 -14.18 20.51 -4.49
CA ASP A 97 -13.58 20.15 -5.77
C ASP A 97 -13.11 18.67 -5.72
N VAL A 98 -13.94 17.80 -6.27
CA VAL A 98 -13.66 16.34 -6.34
C VAL A 98 -12.60 15.99 -7.39
N THR A 99 -12.15 16.95 -8.20
CA THR A 99 -11.09 16.72 -9.19
C THR A 99 -9.70 16.88 -8.58
N LEU A 100 -9.60 17.45 -7.37
CA LEU A 100 -8.32 17.54 -6.67
C LEU A 100 -7.81 16.14 -6.34
N PRO A 101 -6.53 15.85 -6.63
CA PRO A 101 -5.94 14.55 -6.30
C PRO A 101 -5.95 14.34 -4.78
N GLY A 102 -6.28 13.13 -4.37
CA GLY A 102 -6.16 12.70 -2.96
C GLY A 102 -4.71 12.75 -2.48
N ARG A 103 -4.49 12.58 -1.19
CA ARG A 103 -3.12 12.45 -0.66
C ARG A 103 -2.44 11.25 -1.31
N PRO A 104 -1.27 11.42 -1.95
CA PRO A 104 -0.55 10.29 -2.53
C PRO A 104 -0.16 9.33 -1.39
N VAL A 105 -0.63 8.10 -1.50
CA VAL A 105 -0.17 7.02 -0.62
C VAL A 105 1.20 6.60 -1.13
N ARG A 106 2.24 6.79 -0.32
CA ARG A 106 3.56 6.25 -0.63
C ARG A 106 3.52 4.75 -0.38
N HIS A 107 3.53 3.98 -1.45
CA HIS A 107 3.71 2.53 -1.35
C HIS A 107 5.18 2.25 -1.02
N GLY A 108 5.41 1.39 -0.04
CA GLY A 108 6.73 0.83 0.19
C GLY A 108 7.16 -0.03 -0.99
N ASN A 109 8.47 -0.18 -1.19
CA ASN A 109 9.04 -1.11 -2.15
C ASN A 109 9.84 -2.17 -1.40
N HIS A 110 9.90 -3.39 -1.93
CA HIS A 110 10.79 -4.42 -1.43
C HIS A 110 12.25 -4.00 -1.62
N HIS A 111 13.10 -4.42 -0.69
CA HIS A 111 14.54 -4.23 -0.82
C HIS A 111 15.04 -4.88 -2.13
N PRO A 112 16.02 -4.31 -2.85
CA PRO A 112 16.50 -4.89 -4.11
C PRO A 112 16.93 -6.35 -4.01
N LEU A 113 17.60 -6.76 -2.92
CA LEU A 113 17.96 -8.16 -2.67
C LEU A 113 16.73 -9.05 -2.52
N THR A 114 15.68 -8.59 -1.84
CA THR A 114 14.43 -9.36 -1.70
C THR A 114 13.81 -9.64 -3.07
N LYS A 115 13.76 -8.64 -3.95
CA LYS A 115 13.23 -8.81 -5.31
C LYS A 115 14.01 -9.84 -6.11
N ILE A 116 15.35 -9.82 -6.02
CA ILE A 116 16.20 -10.77 -6.73
C ILE A 116 16.00 -12.18 -6.17
N ILE A 117 15.89 -12.33 -4.86
CA ILE A 117 15.63 -13.63 -4.23
C ILE A 117 14.29 -14.18 -4.69
N GLU A 118 13.21 -13.38 -4.62
CA GLU A 118 11.88 -13.77 -5.09
C GLU A 118 11.90 -14.16 -6.58
N GLU A 119 12.61 -13.45 -7.43
CA GLU A 119 12.74 -13.76 -8.86
C GLU A 119 13.47 -15.08 -9.09
N ILE A 120 14.53 -15.36 -8.33
CA ILE A 120 15.25 -16.65 -8.40
C ILE A 120 14.39 -17.79 -7.86
N GLU A 121 13.70 -17.58 -6.74
CA GLU A 121 12.77 -18.57 -6.17
C GLU A 121 11.67 -18.93 -7.17
N ASP A 122 11.02 -17.95 -7.78
CA ASP A 122 9.97 -18.16 -8.78
C ASP A 122 10.49 -18.95 -9.99
N LEU A 123 11.70 -18.61 -10.47
CA LEU A 123 12.34 -19.34 -11.55
C LEU A 123 12.52 -20.82 -11.21
N PHE A 124 13.12 -21.12 -10.05
CA PHE A 124 13.41 -22.50 -9.66
C PHE A 124 12.16 -23.28 -9.23
N ILE A 125 11.18 -22.64 -8.59
CA ILE A 125 9.86 -23.24 -8.32
C ILE A 125 9.20 -23.64 -9.65
N GLY A 126 9.29 -22.78 -10.67
CA GLY A 126 8.82 -23.12 -12.03
C GLY A 126 9.53 -24.30 -12.66
N LEU A 127 10.76 -24.62 -12.26
CA LEU A 127 11.53 -25.80 -12.66
C LEU A 127 11.28 -27.02 -11.76
N GLY A 128 10.37 -26.92 -10.79
CA GLY A 128 10.00 -28.01 -9.88
C GLY A 128 10.90 -28.16 -8.65
N TYR A 129 11.65 -27.11 -8.29
CA TYR A 129 12.38 -27.08 -7.01
C TYR A 129 11.45 -26.63 -5.88
N THR A 130 11.80 -27.01 -4.66
CA THR A 130 11.19 -26.50 -3.44
C THR A 130 12.17 -25.61 -2.69
N VAL A 131 11.66 -24.56 -2.05
CA VAL A 131 12.49 -23.70 -1.20
C VAL A 131 12.70 -24.40 0.15
N ALA A 132 13.95 -24.57 0.56
CA ALA A 132 14.32 -25.15 1.84
C ALA A 132 15.04 -24.11 2.70
N GLU A 133 14.65 -24.00 3.95
CA GLU A 133 15.21 -23.08 4.93
C GLU A 133 15.95 -23.81 6.05
N GLY A 134 16.90 -23.14 6.66
CA GLY A 134 17.64 -23.63 7.81
C GLY A 134 18.13 -22.50 8.72
N PRO A 135 18.67 -22.84 9.88
CA PRO A 135 19.11 -21.86 10.87
C PRO A 135 20.34 -21.07 10.41
N GLU A 136 20.40 -19.78 10.78
CA GLU A 136 21.58 -18.92 10.57
C GLU A 136 22.70 -19.25 11.57
N VAL A 137 22.33 -19.64 12.79
CA VAL A 137 23.24 -20.16 13.81
C VAL A 137 23.29 -21.67 13.67
N GLU A 138 24.45 -22.20 13.27
CA GLU A 138 24.61 -23.58 12.84
C GLU A 138 25.67 -24.32 13.69
N THR A 139 25.62 -25.61 13.66
CA THR A 139 26.69 -26.45 14.25
C THR A 139 27.86 -26.60 13.28
N ASP A 140 29.07 -26.73 13.84
CA ASP A 140 30.27 -27.02 13.08
C ASP A 140 30.13 -28.29 12.20
N TYR A 141 29.41 -29.27 12.72
CA TYR A 141 29.12 -30.50 11.98
C TYR A 141 28.42 -30.22 10.62
N TYR A 142 27.29 -29.50 10.64
CA TYR A 142 26.56 -29.23 9.39
C TYR A 142 27.24 -28.19 8.50
N ASN A 143 27.95 -27.23 9.10
CA ASN A 143 28.61 -26.19 8.32
C ASN A 143 29.90 -26.68 7.65
N PHE A 144 30.54 -27.72 8.20
CA PHE A 144 31.83 -28.22 7.71
C PHE A 144 31.93 -29.74 7.60
N GLU A 145 31.78 -30.50 8.69
CA GLU A 145 32.07 -31.93 8.67
C GLU A 145 31.17 -32.71 7.72
N ALA A 146 29.86 -32.44 7.72
CA ALA A 146 28.89 -33.08 6.82
C ALA A 146 29.13 -32.71 5.33
N LEU A 147 29.97 -31.70 5.07
CA LEU A 147 30.35 -31.22 3.74
C LEU A 147 31.78 -31.64 3.37
N ASN A 148 32.27 -32.73 3.98
CA ASN A 148 33.62 -33.23 3.73
C ASN A 148 34.74 -32.25 4.10
N LEU A 149 34.53 -31.43 5.10
CA LEU A 149 35.48 -30.49 5.68
C LEU A 149 35.78 -30.88 7.16
N PRO A 150 36.58 -31.92 7.43
CA PRO A 150 36.91 -32.30 8.80
C PRO A 150 37.71 -31.24 9.53
N LYS A 151 37.76 -31.32 10.89
CA LYS A 151 38.30 -30.30 11.76
C LYS A 151 39.69 -29.76 11.37
N ASN A 152 40.53 -30.58 10.76
CA ASN A 152 41.90 -30.23 10.36
C ASN A 152 42.04 -29.94 8.87
N HIS A 153 40.94 -29.68 8.14
CA HIS A 153 41.00 -29.44 6.72
C HIS A 153 41.46 -28.00 6.42
N PRO A 154 42.47 -27.77 5.53
CA PRO A 154 42.97 -26.40 5.24
C PRO A 154 41.93 -25.43 4.73
N ALA A 155 40.89 -25.87 4.04
CA ALA A 155 39.83 -25.04 3.54
C ALA A 155 38.99 -24.38 4.66
N ARG A 156 39.06 -24.85 5.91
CA ARG A 156 38.42 -24.16 7.03
C ARG A 156 39.13 -22.85 7.41
N ASP A 157 40.46 -22.85 7.32
CA ASP A 157 41.27 -21.65 7.63
C ASP A 157 41.07 -20.54 6.58
N MET A 158 40.66 -20.92 5.39
CA MET A 158 40.33 -19.98 4.32
C MET A 158 38.96 -19.31 4.48
N GLN A 159 38.09 -19.88 5.34
CA GLN A 159 36.78 -19.30 5.67
C GLN A 159 36.83 -18.73 7.08
N ASP A 160 37.16 -17.45 7.17
CA ASP A 160 37.06 -16.72 8.44
C ASP A 160 35.62 -16.76 8.97
N SER A 161 35.41 -17.54 10.06
CA SER A 161 34.09 -17.84 10.58
C SER A 161 33.84 -17.13 11.91
N PHE A 162 32.59 -16.72 12.14
CA PHE A 162 32.15 -16.19 13.43
C PHE A 162 31.70 -17.35 14.34
N TYR A 163 32.57 -17.82 15.20
CA TYR A 163 32.23 -18.82 16.19
C TYR A 163 31.59 -18.19 17.44
N ILE A 164 30.52 -18.81 17.92
CA ILE A 164 29.83 -18.46 19.17
C ILE A 164 30.40 -19.33 20.30
N THR A 165 30.61 -20.62 20.01
CA THR A 165 31.32 -21.59 20.84
C THR A 165 32.22 -22.42 19.94
N ASP A 166 33.02 -23.35 20.48
CA ASP A 166 33.88 -24.24 19.67
C ASP A 166 33.11 -25.12 18.68
N GLU A 167 31.80 -25.30 18.86
CA GLU A 167 30.96 -26.15 18.03
C GLU A 167 29.77 -25.43 17.36
N ILE A 168 29.57 -24.16 17.68
CA ILE A 168 28.44 -23.34 17.16
C ILE A 168 28.97 -22.08 16.51
N LEU A 169 28.51 -21.78 15.30
CA LEU A 169 28.96 -20.63 14.53
C LEU A 169 27.81 -20.01 13.73
N MET A 170 28.05 -18.81 13.22
CA MET A 170 27.21 -18.25 12.17
C MET A 170 27.55 -18.96 10.86
N ARG A 171 26.56 -19.50 10.15
CA ARG A 171 26.78 -20.28 8.92
C ARG A 171 27.53 -19.44 7.87
N THR A 172 28.55 -20.03 7.26
CA THR A 172 29.37 -19.40 6.22
C THR A 172 28.84 -19.62 4.81
N GLN A 173 27.84 -20.50 4.67
CA GLN A 173 27.19 -20.89 3.42
C GLN A 173 25.80 -21.45 3.73
N THR A 174 24.96 -21.62 2.72
CA THR A 174 23.63 -22.25 2.89
C THR A 174 23.68 -23.78 2.70
N SER A 175 24.82 -24.37 2.40
CA SER A 175 25.02 -25.80 2.24
C SER A 175 24.58 -26.67 3.43
N PRO A 176 24.63 -26.21 4.70
CA PRO A 176 24.02 -26.95 5.81
C PRO A 176 22.57 -27.36 5.59
N VAL A 177 21.80 -26.54 4.88
CA VAL A 177 20.40 -26.82 4.56
C VAL A 177 20.29 -28.00 3.60
N GLN A 178 21.25 -28.16 2.66
CA GLN A 178 21.32 -29.32 1.77
C GLN A 178 21.55 -30.60 2.58
N ALA A 179 22.55 -30.62 3.47
CA ALA A 179 22.86 -31.77 4.33
C ALA A 179 21.65 -32.16 5.19
N ARG A 180 21.00 -31.20 5.86
CA ARG A 180 19.81 -31.43 6.67
C ARG A 180 18.65 -31.99 5.86
N THR A 181 18.46 -31.49 4.63
CA THR A 181 17.38 -31.96 3.75
C THR A 181 17.61 -33.36 3.28
N MET A 182 18.85 -33.71 2.91
CA MET A 182 19.21 -35.08 2.52
C MET A 182 19.05 -36.06 3.69
N GLU A 183 19.47 -35.71 4.90
CA GLU A 183 19.25 -36.52 6.10
C GLU A 183 17.77 -36.74 6.39
N LYS A 184 16.96 -35.69 6.25
CA LYS A 184 15.50 -35.76 6.43
C LYS A 184 14.84 -36.67 5.39
N ALA A 185 15.31 -36.63 4.16
CA ALA A 185 14.81 -37.46 3.08
C ALA A 185 15.15 -38.96 3.28
N LYS A 186 16.24 -39.27 4.02
CA LYS A 186 16.65 -40.67 4.32
C LYS A 186 16.78 -41.53 3.08
N GLY A 187 17.28 -41.00 1.99
CA GLY A 187 17.39 -41.71 0.71
C GLY A 187 16.04 -42.06 0.04
N LYS A 188 14.94 -41.46 0.46
CA LYS A 188 13.61 -41.70 -0.11
C LYS A 188 13.24 -40.64 -1.14
N GLY A 189 13.21 -41.07 -2.40
CA GLY A 189 12.78 -40.24 -3.52
C GLY A 189 13.77 -39.12 -3.90
N PRO A 190 13.47 -38.37 -4.95
CA PRO A 190 14.31 -37.28 -5.41
C PRO A 190 14.31 -36.13 -4.41
N VAL A 191 15.44 -35.42 -4.31
CA VAL A 191 15.58 -34.15 -3.61
C VAL A 191 15.86 -33.08 -4.67
N LYS A 192 15.06 -32.02 -4.71
CA LYS A 192 15.21 -30.93 -5.64
C LYS A 192 14.87 -29.64 -4.93
N ILE A 193 15.87 -28.91 -4.44
CA ILE A 193 15.72 -27.78 -3.55
C ILE A 193 16.59 -26.60 -3.96
N ILE A 194 16.16 -25.40 -3.58
CA ILE A 194 17.00 -24.22 -3.44
C ILE A 194 17.01 -23.75 -1.98
N CYS A 195 18.13 -23.21 -1.56
CA CYS A 195 18.37 -22.80 -0.18
C CYS A 195 18.82 -21.33 -0.15
N PRO A 196 17.87 -20.36 -0.19
CA PRO A 196 18.20 -18.96 -0.02
C PRO A 196 18.46 -18.63 1.46
N GLY A 197 19.38 -17.72 1.72
CA GLY A 197 19.58 -17.25 3.08
C GLY A 197 20.79 -16.35 3.28
N LYS A 198 20.83 -15.73 4.45
CA LYS A 198 21.99 -14.96 4.89
C LYS A 198 23.11 -15.88 5.32
N VAL A 199 24.32 -15.47 4.99
CA VAL A 199 25.55 -16.13 5.39
C VAL A 199 26.54 -15.10 5.93
N PHE A 200 27.50 -15.56 6.72
CA PHE A 200 28.37 -14.69 7.51
C PHE A 200 29.83 -15.17 7.37
N ARG A 201 30.71 -14.24 7.04
CA ARG A 201 32.15 -14.49 7.01
C ARG A 201 32.88 -13.32 7.66
N ARG A 202 33.93 -13.60 8.37
CA ARG A 202 34.72 -12.58 9.11
C ARG A 202 35.66 -11.85 8.16
N ASP A 203 35.19 -11.49 6.99
CA ASP A 203 35.92 -10.65 6.04
C ASP A 203 35.84 -9.19 6.42
N ASN A 204 36.83 -8.40 6.05
CA ASN A 204 36.75 -6.95 6.18
C ASN A 204 35.79 -6.38 5.14
N ASP A 205 34.91 -5.50 5.56
CA ASP A 205 33.99 -4.82 4.65
C ASP A 205 34.75 -3.89 3.69
N ASP A 206 34.56 -4.07 2.39
CA ASP A 206 35.09 -3.21 1.34
C ASP A 206 34.01 -2.98 0.23
N ALA A 207 34.39 -2.47 -0.89
CA ALA A 207 33.46 -2.21 -2.00
C ALA A 207 32.86 -3.48 -2.63
N THR A 208 33.47 -4.65 -2.39
CA THR A 208 33.08 -5.93 -3.02
C THR A 208 32.85 -7.07 -2.01
N HIS A 209 33.19 -6.87 -0.76
CA HIS A 209 33.02 -7.84 0.32
C HIS A 209 32.23 -7.26 1.47
N SER A 210 31.39 -8.09 2.07
CA SER A 210 30.66 -7.78 3.29
C SER A 210 30.70 -8.98 4.24
N HIS A 211 30.81 -8.72 5.54
CA HIS A 211 30.77 -9.76 6.55
C HIS A 211 29.42 -10.51 6.59
N GLN A 212 28.36 -9.92 6.01
CA GLN A 212 27.06 -10.53 5.84
C GLN A 212 26.62 -10.35 4.38
N PHE A 213 26.22 -11.44 3.72
CA PHE A 213 25.68 -11.40 2.37
C PHE A 213 24.60 -12.45 2.18
N MET A 214 23.92 -12.43 1.04
CA MET A 214 22.92 -13.41 0.68
C MET A 214 23.51 -14.44 -0.26
N GLN A 215 23.16 -15.70 -0.03
CA GLN A 215 23.52 -16.82 -0.89
C GLN A 215 22.29 -17.63 -1.22
N ILE A 216 22.24 -18.19 -2.44
CA ILE A 216 21.22 -19.14 -2.85
C ILE A 216 21.95 -20.34 -3.43
N GLU A 217 21.79 -21.51 -2.83
CA GLU A 217 22.33 -22.76 -3.34
C GLU A 217 21.22 -23.65 -3.88
N GLY A 218 21.53 -24.44 -4.88
CA GLY A 218 20.64 -25.44 -5.45
C GLY A 218 21.20 -26.87 -5.25
N LEU A 219 20.31 -27.83 -5.02
CA LEU A 219 20.66 -29.26 -4.95
C LEU A 219 19.61 -30.08 -5.70
N VAL A 220 20.12 -30.99 -6.52
CA VAL A 220 19.31 -32.05 -7.13
C VAL A 220 19.94 -33.41 -6.81
N VAL A 221 19.17 -34.30 -6.22
CA VAL A 221 19.53 -35.72 -6.04
C VAL A 221 18.41 -36.55 -6.66
N ASP A 222 18.72 -37.21 -7.74
CA ASP A 222 17.76 -38.07 -8.45
C ASP A 222 18.51 -39.14 -9.24
N GLU A 223 17.76 -40.04 -9.87
CA GLU A 223 18.34 -41.11 -10.72
C GLU A 223 18.82 -40.52 -12.06
N ASN A 224 19.97 -41.01 -12.54
CA ASN A 224 20.54 -40.65 -13.84
C ASN A 224 20.86 -39.15 -14.08
N ILE A 225 21.07 -38.39 -13.02
CA ILE A 225 21.53 -36.99 -13.13
C ILE A 225 22.95 -36.98 -13.72
N ARG A 226 23.14 -36.11 -14.72
CA ARG A 226 24.39 -35.98 -15.49
C ARG A 226 24.89 -34.54 -15.44
N MET A 227 26.17 -34.38 -15.76
CA MET A 227 26.79 -33.07 -15.92
C MET A 227 26.06 -32.17 -16.93
N SER A 228 25.45 -32.77 -17.98
CA SER A 228 24.63 -32.04 -18.94
C SER A 228 23.37 -31.41 -18.32
N ASP A 229 22.79 -32.06 -17.30
CA ASP A 229 21.62 -31.56 -16.60
C ASP A 229 21.99 -30.36 -15.72
N LEU A 230 23.14 -30.43 -15.05
CA LEU A 230 23.72 -29.30 -14.31
C LEU A 230 23.99 -28.10 -15.26
N ASN A 231 24.71 -28.35 -16.37
CA ASN A 231 25.04 -27.33 -17.34
C ASN A 231 23.77 -26.66 -17.92
N GLY A 232 22.77 -27.46 -18.30
CA GLY A 232 21.51 -26.93 -18.83
C GLY A 232 20.74 -26.09 -17.81
N THR A 233 20.74 -26.49 -16.54
CA THR A 233 20.12 -25.71 -15.46
C THR A 233 20.84 -24.38 -15.25
N LEU A 234 22.17 -24.39 -15.20
CA LEU A 234 22.98 -23.20 -15.01
C LEU A 234 22.87 -22.24 -16.21
N GLU A 235 22.84 -22.78 -17.45
CA GLU A 235 22.63 -21.97 -18.66
C GLU A 235 21.27 -21.27 -18.66
N LEU A 236 20.20 -22.02 -18.31
CA LEU A 236 18.86 -21.45 -18.21
C LEU A 236 18.80 -20.35 -17.14
N PHE A 237 19.37 -20.60 -15.98
CA PHE A 237 19.48 -19.61 -14.90
C PHE A 237 20.19 -18.34 -15.37
N ALA A 238 21.38 -18.50 -15.98
CA ALA A 238 22.17 -17.36 -16.41
C ALA A 238 21.45 -16.51 -17.47
N LYS A 239 20.82 -17.15 -18.46
CA LYS A 239 20.05 -16.45 -19.48
C LYS A 239 18.85 -15.71 -18.92
N LYS A 240 18.12 -16.32 -18.00
CA LYS A 240 16.94 -15.70 -17.38
C LYS A 240 17.30 -14.52 -16.48
N MET A 241 18.36 -14.63 -15.70
CA MET A 241 18.76 -13.58 -14.76
C MET A 241 19.59 -12.45 -15.40
N PHE A 242 20.42 -12.75 -16.39
CA PHE A 242 21.39 -11.81 -16.94
C PHE A 242 21.13 -11.40 -18.41
N GLY A 243 20.22 -12.07 -19.09
CA GLY A 243 19.81 -11.83 -20.47
C GLY A 243 20.15 -12.96 -21.43
N GLU A 244 19.31 -13.15 -22.42
CA GLU A 244 19.40 -14.24 -23.43
C GLU A 244 20.67 -14.14 -24.30
N ASP A 245 21.27 -12.97 -24.40
CA ASP A 245 22.46 -12.66 -25.18
C ASP A 245 23.78 -12.89 -24.40
N ARG A 246 23.71 -13.41 -23.18
CA ARG A 246 24.91 -13.67 -22.37
C ARG A 246 25.57 -14.98 -22.79
N GLU A 247 26.87 -14.87 -23.03
CA GLU A 247 27.70 -16.05 -23.19
C GLU A 247 28.13 -16.61 -21.85
N ILE A 248 28.19 -17.93 -21.75
CA ILE A 248 28.49 -18.67 -20.51
C ILE A 248 29.80 -19.41 -20.76
N ARG A 249 30.67 -19.35 -19.77
CA ARG A 249 31.93 -20.09 -19.74
C ARG A 249 32.00 -20.91 -18.46
N LEU A 250 32.26 -22.21 -18.61
CA LEU A 250 32.50 -23.11 -17.50
C LEU A 250 33.99 -23.38 -17.38
N ARG A 251 34.54 -23.16 -16.19
CA ARG A 251 35.95 -23.43 -15.86
C ARG A 251 36.05 -24.57 -14.84
N PRO A 252 36.99 -25.53 -15.02
CA PRO A 252 37.27 -26.51 -13.97
C PRO A 252 37.65 -25.84 -12.64
N SER A 253 37.16 -26.34 -11.54
CA SER A 253 37.50 -25.87 -10.20
C SER A 253 37.58 -27.06 -9.22
N PHE A 254 37.79 -26.78 -7.95
CA PHE A 254 37.82 -27.78 -6.88
C PHE A 254 37.00 -27.29 -5.68
N PHE A 255 36.06 -28.13 -5.24
CA PHE A 255 35.38 -27.98 -3.96
C PHE A 255 35.41 -29.31 -3.21
N PRO A 256 35.58 -29.32 -1.87
CA PRO A 256 35.72 -30.57 -1.09
C PRO A 256 34.51 -31.52 -1.17
N PHE A 257 33.33 -31.00 -1.51
CA PHE A 257 32.06 -31.73 -1.52
C PHE A 257 31.47 -31.96 -2.91
N THR A 258 32.19 -31.64 -3.98
CA THR A 258 31.77 -31.91 -5.37
C THR A 258 32.89 -32.50 -6.21
N GLU A 259 32.55 -33.40 -7.15
CA GLU A 259 33.45 -34.03 -8.11
C GLU A 259 32.67 -34.50 -9.35
N PRO A 260 32.87 -33.93 -10.55
CA PRO A 260 33.74 -32.79 -10.85
C PRO A 260 33.17 -31.45 -10.35
N SER A 261 34.06 -30.50 -10.13
CA SER A 261 33.71 -29.13 -9.73
C SER A 261 33.98 -28.14 -10.86
N LEU A 262 33.18 -27.12 -10.94
CA LEU A 262 33.32 -26.05 -11.93
C LEU A 262 32.93 -24.69 -11.35
N GLU A 263 33.43 -23.62 -11.98
CA GLU A 263 32.99 -22.26 -11.80
C GLU A 263 32.34 -21.77 -13.10
N MET A 264 31.27 -20.99 -12.96
CA MET A 264 30.56 -20.42 -14.09
C MET A 264 30.80 -18.92 -14.16
N ASP A 265 31.24 -18.48 -15.33
CA ASP A 265 31.36 -17.07 -15.70
C ASP A 265 30.35 -16.72 -16.77
N ILE A 266 29.92 -15.44 -16.77
CA ILE A 266 29.16 -14.85 -17.87
C ILE A 266 29.92 -13.72 -18.55
N SER A 267 29.63 -13.46 -19.83
CA SER A 267 30.19 -12.34 -20.54
C SER A 267 29.76 -11.01 -19.88
N CYS A 268 30.71 -10.12 -19.69
CA CYS A 268 30.47 -8.83 -19.03
C CYS A 268 29.50 -7.96 -19.83
N LYS A 269 28.41 -7.57 -19.23
CA LYS A 269 27.37 -6.74 -19.86
C LYS A 269 27.88 -5.31 -20.16
N ILE A 270 28.79 -4.80 -19.34
CA ILE A 270 29.21 -3.40 -19.42
C ILE A 270 30.11 -3.19 -20.68
N CYS A 271 30.99 -4.13 -20.97
CA CYS A 271 31.93 -4.03 -22.10
C CYS A 271 31.67 -5.03 -23.24
N GLY A 272 30.58 -5.81 -23.16
CA GLY A 272 30.28 -6.81 -24.19
C GLY A 272 31.33 -7.93 -24.33
N GLY A 273 32.16 -8.14 -23.32
CA GLY A 273 33.26 -9.13 -23.37
C GLY A 273 34.65 -8.55 -23.75
N GLU A 274 34.74 -7.28 -24.10
CA GLU A 274 36.00 -6.66 -24.52
C GLU A 274 37.00 -6.41 -23.38
N GLY A 275 36.51 -6.33 -22.13
CA GLY A 275 37.32 -6.03 -20.96
C GLY A 275 37.12 -4.60 -20.43
N CYS A 276 36.80 -4.45 -19.17
CA CYS A 276 36.68 -3.14 -18.50
C CYS A 276 37.03 -3.27 -17.01
N ASN A 277 36.99 -2.16 -16.29
CA ASN A 277 37.31 -2.16 -14.86
C ASN A 277 36.37 -3.06 -14.02
N VAL A 278 35.12 -3.19 -14.44
CA VAL A 278 34.14 -4.04 -13.74
C VAL A 278 34.50 -5.51 -13.82
N CYS A 279 34.87 -6.01 -14.97
CA CYS A 279 35.32 -7.38 -15.17
C CYS A 279 36.84 -7.56 -14.99
N LYS A 280 37.54 -6.56 -14.43
CA LYS A 280 39.00 -6.58 -14.25
C LYS A 280 39.75 -6.87 -15.55
N HIS A 281 39.27 -6.32 -16.66
CA HIS A 281 39.79 -6.46 -18.03
C HIS A 281 39.77 -7.88 -18.61
N THR A 282 39.04 -8.80 -17.97
CA THR A 282 38.94 -10.20 -18.45
C THR A 282 37.84 -10.41 -19.49
N GLY A 283 36.85 -9.50 -19.56
CA GLY A 283 35.62 -9.69 -20.36
C GLY A 283 34.59 -10.61 -19.70
N TRP A 284 34.91 -11.24 -18.55
CA TRP A 284 34.08 -12.23 -17.88
C TRP A 284 33.83 -11.87 -16.41
N ILE A 285 32.69 -12.26 -15.90
CA ILE A 285 32.32 -12.08 -14.50
C ILE A 285 31.93 -13.45 -13.95
N GLU A 286 32.62 -13.88 -12.89
CA GLU A 286 32.31 -15.10 -12.14
C GLU A 286 31.01 -14.92 -11.38
N ILE A 287 30.12 -15.89 -11.52
CA ILE A 287 28.78 -15.85 -10.90
C ILE A 287 28.64 -16.86 -9.78
N LEU A 288 29.08 -18.10 -9.98
CA LEU A 288 28.90 -19.18 -9.02
C LEU A 288 29.88 -20.32 -9.20
N GLY A 289 30.01 -21.13 -8.14
CA GLY A 289 30.59 -22.45 -8.18
C GLY A 289 29.50 -23.53 -8.23
N ALA A 290 29.78 -24.65 -8.89
CA ALA A 290 28.89 -25.79 -8.99
C ALA A 290 29.67 -27.10 -9.12
N GLY A 291 28.97 -28.23 -9.00
CA GLY A 291 29.57 -29.53 -9.22
C GLY A 291 28.58 -30.69 -9.01
N MET A 292 29.10 -31.89 -9.22
CA MET A 292 28.32 -33.11 -9.04
C MET A 292 28.60 -33.75 -7.68
#